data_4c7da2d78ccbfd5c68d62fc7184d1b37
#
_entry.id   4c7da2d78ccbfd5c68d62fc7184d1b37
#
_cell.length_a   1.000
_cell.length_b   1.000
_cell.length_c   1.000
_cell.angle_alpha   90.00
_cell.angle_beta   90.00
_cell.angle_gamma   90.00
#
_symmetry.space_group_name_H-M   'P 1'
#
loop_
_entity.id
_entity.type
_entity.pdbx_description
1 polymer ?
#
loop_
_entity_poly.entity_id
_entity_poly.type
_entity_poly.pdbx_seq_one_letter_code
_entity_poly.pdbx_strand_id
1 'polypeptide(L)'
;AFAIGLACAFWDQRTEHRRLAKKRALVIESRGLRDEKGRSLLAAVSDDMRCRVEDTVVDLRHFNQDGRIIDPEGAVNEAMQVLGDLRRRRAEKDRDDITLVYGGLTPVPFTFLLGVLLDDEGPVVTWDWDRTQDRWRKVDGEDDGKRFEVSWRPPSRPYSEAVIAISASYPILDEKLERAFPGLPVMRLDLEGRGQDSHWSKDKQSALATQFLDEAKRLEGDGVKTLHLIVAAPNSLVFNLGRRYDRGNVPQAIVYQYQRNSDPTYPWGVKLPIPGEATATIVKADTAIAPCATANR
;
A
#
# COMPACT_ATOMS: atom_id res chain seq x y z
N ALA A 1 -6.09 -11.09 -55.00
CA ALA A 1 -5.37 -11.31 -53.73
C ALA A 1 -5.04 -9.98 -53.01
N PHE A 2 -4.54 -8.94 -53.70
CA PHE A 2 -4.12 -7.67 -53.11
C PHE A 2 -5.26 -6.86 -52.47
N ALA A 3 -6.44 -6.83 -53.08
CA ALA A 3 -7.62 -6.11 -52.56
C ALA A 3 -8.20 -6.74 -51.29
N ILE A 4 -8.13 -8.08 -51.16
CA ILE A 4 -8.59 -8.80 -49.96
C ILE A 4 -7.64 -8.53 -48.78
N GLY A 5 -6.32 -8.51 -49.03
CA GLY A 5 -5.32 -8.19 -48.01
C GLY A 5 -5.47 -6.76 -47.43
N LEU A 6 -5.76 -5.77 -48.30
CA LEU A 6 -6.04 -4.40 -47.90
C LEU A 6 -7.35 -4.29 -47.11
N ALA A 7 -8.40 -5.00 -47.51
CA ALA A 7 -9.67 -5.00 -46.76
C ALA A 7 -9.53 -5.65 -45.34
N CYS A 8 -8.76 -6.75 -45.22
CA CYS A 8 -8.45 -7.37 -43.94
C CYS A 8 -7.62 -6.46 -43.05
N ALA A 9 -6.59 -5.81 -43.57
CA ALA A 9 -5.76 -4.87 -42.81
C ALA A 9 -6.59 -3.65 -42.32
N PHE A 10 -7.49 -3.13 -43.17
CA PHE A 10 -8.38 -2.03 -42.82
C PHE A 10 -9.44 -2.44 -41.77
N TRP A 11 -9.94 -3.69 -41.85
CA TRP A 11 -10.85 -4.25 -40.87
C TRP A 11 -10.15 -4.48 -39.51
N ASP A 12 -8.96 -5.04 -39.51
CA ASP A 12 -8.15 -5.23 -38.29
C ASP A 12 -7.84 -3.89 -37.62
N GLN A 13 -7.37 -2.91 -38.39
CA GLN A 13 -7.07 -1.57 -37.92
C GLN A 13 -8.33 -0.89 -37.31
N ARG A 14 -9.48 -1.05 -37.98
CA ARG A 14 -10.75 -0.47 -37.48
C ARG A 14 -11.29 -1.18 -36.24
N THR A 15 -11.07 -2.49 -36.11
CA THR A 15 -11.43 -3.31 -34.98
C THR A 15 -10.55 -2.98 -33.78
N GLU A 16 -9.26 -2.81 -34.02
CA GLU A 16 -8.28 -2.41 -33.02
C GLU A 16 -8.52 -0.98 -32.52
N HIS A 17 -8.82 -0.03 -33.41
CA HIS A 17 -9.25 1.33 -33.01
C HIS A 17 -10.53 1.33 -32.16
N ARG A 18 -11.52 0.49 -32.49
CA ARG A 18 -12.73 0.35 -31.70
C ARG A 18 -12.46 -0.28 -30.34
N ARG A 19 -11.54 -1.24 -30.24
CA ARG A 19 -11.12 -1.89 -29.00
C ARG A 19 -10.34 -0.93 -28.11
N LEU A 20 -9.41 -0.16 -28.67
CA LEU A 20 -8.67 0.88 -27.96
C LEU A 20 -9.58 2.03 -27.48
N ALA A 21 -10.56 2.41 -28.27
CA ALA A 21 -11.55 3.45 -27.90
C ALA A 21 -12.45 3.03 -26.72
N LYS A 22 -12.59 1.72 -26.46
CA LYS A 22 -13.33 1.20 -25.30
C LYS A 22 -12.46 1.16 -24.03
N LYS A 23 -11.14 0.98 -24.18
CA LYS A 23 -10.23 0.91 -23.05
C LYS A 23 -10.15 2.24 -22.29
N ARG A 24 -10.17 2.15 -20.97
CA ARG A 24 -10.07 3.30 -20.07
C ARG A 24 -9.07 3.01 -18.96
N ALA A 25 -8.41 4.06 -18.48
CA ALA A 25 -7.62 4.01 -17.27
C ALA A 25 -8.36 4.79 -16.17
N LEU A 26 -8.59 4.15 -15.03
CA LEU A 26 -9.04 4.83 -13.82
C LEU A 26 -7.82 5.03 -12.90
N VAL A 27 -7.41 6.27 -12.77
CA VAL A 27 -6.27 6.68 -11.96
C VAL A 27 -6.74 7.00 -10.56
N ILE A 28 -6.18 6.32 -9.58
CA ILE A 28 -6.38 6.59 -8.16
C ILE A 28 -5.12 7.29 -7.67
N GLU A 29 -5.23 8.59 -7.45
CA GLU A 29 -4.15 9.39 -6.90
C GLU A 29 -4.42 9.70 -5.44
N SER A 30 -3.52 9.28 -4.52
CA SER A 30 -3.63 9.62 -3.11
C SER A 30 -2.62 10.71 -2.72
N ARG A 31 -3.13 11.80 -2.12
CA ARG A 31 -2.38 13.01 -1.75
C ARG A 31 -2.42 13.23 -0.24
N GLY A 32 -1.28 13.49 0.40
CA GLY A 32 -1.30 13.68 1.86
C GLY A 32 0.02 14.16 2.47
N LEU A 33 1.15 14.05 1.78
CA LEU A 33 2.47 14.40 2.34
C LEU A 33 3.02 15.77 1.92
N ARG A 34 2.58 16.31 0.78
CA ARG A 34 3.10 17.58 0.22
C ARG A 34 2.03 18.34 -0.54
N ASP A 35 2.18 19.67 -0.58
CA ASP A 35 1.58 20.49 -1.61
C ASP A 35 2.31 20.20 -2.92
N GLU A 36 1.58 19.68 -3.90
CA GLU A 36 2.16 19.26 -5.16
C GLU A 36 2.61 20.49 -5.96
N LYS A 37 3.91 20.64 -6.12
CA LYS A 37 4.50 21.56 -7.09
C LYS A 37 4.73 20.90 -8.45
N GLY A 38 4.41 19.60 -8.59
CA GLY A 38 4.67 18.81 -9.77
C GLY A 38 3.43 18.53 -10.62
N ARG A 39 3.64 17.83 -11.72
CA ARG A 39 2.60 17.35 -12.62
C ARG A 39 1.76 16.27 -11.92
N SER A 40 0.43 16.32 -12.06
CA SER A 40 -0.46 15.30 -11.48
C SER A 40 -0.19 13.91 -12.06
N LEU A 41 -0.51 12.86 -11.29
CA LEU A 41 -0.44 11.48 -11.77
C LEU A 41 -1.32 11.28 -13.01
N LEU A 42 -2.53 11.88 -13.03
CA LEU A 42 -3.41 11.86 -14.19
C LEU A 42 -2.71 12.32 -15.46
N ALA A 43 -1.97 13.43 -15.39
CA ALA A 43 -1.26 13.96 -16.55
C ALA A 43 -0.12 13.05 -17.01
N ALA A 44 0.64 12.45 -16.06
CA ALA A 44 1.70 11.50 -16.38
C ALA A 44 1.16 10.21 -17.02
N VAL A 45 0.05 9.68 -16.50
CA VAL A 45 -0.62 8.48 -17.04
C VAL A 45 -1.24 8.77 -18.42
N SER A 46 -1.82 9.96 -18.61
CA SER A 46 -2.42 10.35 -19.90
C SER A 46 -1.38 10.40 -21.04
N ASP A 47 -0.14 10.76 -20.70
CA ASP A 47 0.95 10.73 -21.69
C ASP A 47 1.44 9.31 -22.01
N ASP A 48 1.39 8.38 -21.03
CA ASP A 48 1.83 6.98 -21.19
C ASP A 48 0.76 6.12 -21.88
N MET A 49 -0.52 6.35 -21.56
CA MET A 49 -1.62 5.50 -21.99
C MET A 49 -2.43 6.12 -23.15
N ARG A 50 -2.49 5.43 -24.28
CA ARG A 50 -3.32 5.83 -25.45
C ARG A 50 -4.79 5.42 -25.28
N CYS A 51 -5.41 5.80 -24.15
CA CYS A 51 -6.82 5.53 -23.89
C CYS A 51 -7.44 6.71 -23.11
N ARG A 52 -8.75 6.69 -22.90
CA ARG A 52 -9.41 7.68 -22.06
C ARG A 52 -8.97 7.47 -20.60
N VAL A 53 -8.47 8.51 -19.97
CA VAL A 53 -8.04 8.49 -18.55
C VAL A 53 -9.01 9.31 -17.72
N GLU A 54 -9.46 8.73 -16.62
CA GLU A 54 -10.32 9.38 -15.62
C GLU A 54 -9.63 9.22 -14.25
N ASP A 55 -9.76 10.20 -13.36
CA ASP A 55 -9.15 10.12 -12.04
C ASP A 55 -10.17 10.03 -10.90
N THR A 56 -9.69 9.50 -9.79
CA THR A 56 -10.30 9.58 -8.47
C THR A 56 -9.20 10.01 -7.52
N VAL A 57 -9.35 11.17 -6.93
CA VAL A 57 -8.35 11.71 -6.00
C VAL A 57 -8.80 11.45 -4.57
N VAL A 58 -7.94 10.81 -3.78
CA VAL A 58 -8.08 10.70 -2.32
C VAL A 58 -7.21 11.79 -1.71
N ASP A 59 -7.82 12.93 -1.38
CA ASP A 59 -7.09 14.11 -0.91
C ASP A 59 -7.10 14.21 0.62
N LEU A 60 -6.00 13.79 1.23
CA LEU A 60 -5.79 13.84 2.68
C LEU A 60 -5.00 15.07 3.15
N ARG A 61 -4.71 16.03 2.26
CA ARG A 61 -3.85 17.19 2.58
C ARG A 61 -4.48 18.10 3.62
N HIS A 62 -5.80 18.24 3.61
CA HIS A 62 -6.53 19.06 4.60
C HIS A 62 -6.51 18.48 6.03
N PHE A 63 -6.16 17.20 6.19
CA PHE A 63 -5.89 16.59 7.49
C PHE A 63 -4.42 16.73 7.92
N ASN A 64 -3.56 17.31 7.07
CA ASN A 64 -2.14 17.47 7.34
C ASN A 64 -1.82 18.94 7.67
N GLN A 65 -1.18 19.16 8.82
CA GLN A 65 -0.62 20.44 9.20
C GLN A 65 0.85 20.25 9.54
N ASP A 66 1.73 20.98 8.84
CA ASP A 66 3.19 20.96 9.04
C ASP A 66 3.80 19.54 9.03
N GLY A 67 3.30 18.67 8.14
CA GLY A 67 3.77 17.29 8.00
C GLY A 67 3.22 16.33 9.06
N ARG A 68 2.25 16.75 9.86
CA ARG A 68 1.55 15.91 10.85
C ARG A 68 0.08 15.78 10.49
N ILE A 69 -0.44 14.58 10.60
CA ILE A 69 -1.89 14.36 10.49
C ILE A 69 -2.54 14.81 11.81
N ILE A 70 -3.42 15.79 11.71
CA ILE A 70 -4.12 16.38 12.87
C ILE A 70 -5.47 15.72 13.14
N ASP A 71 -6.09 15.13 12.11
CA ASP A 71 -7.32 14.36 12.22
C ASP A 71 -7.17 13.02 11.46
N PRO A 72 -6.58 12.00 12.10
CA PRO A 72 -6.41 10.69 11.48
C PRO A 72 -7.73 9.94 11.26
N GLU A 73 -8.75 10.16 12.10
CA GLU A 73 -10.09 9.58 11.96
C GLU A 73 -10.78 10.09 10.69
N GLY A 74 -10.76 11.40 10.46
CA GLY A 74 -11.29 12.02 9.25
C GLY A 74 -10.56 11.52 8.00
N ALA A 75 -9.24 11.40 8.08
CA ALA A 75 -8.42 10.88 6.97
C ALA A 75 -8.73 9.40 6.64
N VAL A 76 -8.99 8.56 7.65
CA VAL A 76 -9.45 7.16 7.41
C VAL A 76 -10.80 7.17 6.73
N ASN A 77 -11.75 7.97 7.18
CA ASN A 77 -13.08 8.06 6.59
C ASN A 77 -13.01 8.49 5.12
N GLU A 78 -12.18 9.47 4.79
CA GLU A 78 -11.95 9.90 3.40
C GLU A 78 -11.34 8.77 2.56
N ALA A 79 -10.31 8.09 3.05
CA ALA A 79 -9.70 6.96 2.34
C ALA A 79 -10.69 5.81 2.09
N MET A 80 -11.59 5.55 3.04
CA MET A 80 -12.62 4.51 2.91
C MET A 80 -13.63 4.78 1.78
N GLN A 81 -13.82 6.03 1.37
CA GLN A 81 -14.78 6.39 0.31
C GLN A 81 -14.33 5.93 -1.09
N VAL A 82 -13.03 5.65 -1.29
CA VAL A 82 -12.46 5.26 -2.58
C VAL A 82 -13.19 4.11 -3.27
N LEU A 83 -13.65 3.12 -2.50
CA LEU A 83 -14.39 1.97 -3.04
C LEU A 83 -15.77 2.37 -3.59
N GLY A 84 -16.46 3.28 -2.91
CA GLY A 84 -17.74 3.81 -3.37
C GLY A 84 -17.59 4.59 -4.69
N ASP A 85 -16.56 5.40 -4.78
CA ASP A 85 -16.22 6.18 -5.98
C ASP A 85 -15.86 5.27 -7.16
N LEU A 86 -15.02 4.27 -6.93
CA LEU A 86 -14.66 3.26 -7.92
C LEU A 86 -15.90 2.51 -8.45
N ARG A 87 -16.76 2.03 -7.56
CA ARG A 87 -17.99 1.31 -7.94
C ARG A 87 -18.89 2.19 -8.77
N ARG A 88 -19.09 3.46 -8.41
CA ARG A 88 -19.89 4.42 -9.20
C ARG A 88 -19.33 4.61 -10.61
N ARG A 89 -18.02 4.77 -10.74
CA ARG A 89 -17.35 4.97 -12.04
C ARG A 89 -17.35 3.72 -12.93
N ARG A 90 -17.43 2.53 -12.32
CA ARG A 90 -17.46 1.24 -13.01
C ARG A 90 -18.87 0.75 -13.36
N ALA A 91 -19.92 1.25 -12.70
CA ALA A 91 -21.28 0.69 -12.75
C ALA A 91 -21.87 0.49 -14.15
N GLU A 92 -21.36 1.22 -15.14
CA GLU A 92 -21.85 1.18 -16.53
C GLU A 92 -20.86 0.55 -17.53
N LYS A 93 -19.79 -0.13 -17.04
CA LYS A 93 -18.66 -0.51 -17.89
C LYS A 93 -18.22 -1.96 -17.64
N ASP A 94 -17.73 -2.61 -18.69
CA ASP A 94 -17.10 -3.91 -18.57
C ASP A 94 -15.77 -3.80 -17.82
N ARG A 95 -15.55 -4.67 -16.83
CA ARG A 95 -14.32 -4.67 -16.02
C ARG A 95 -13.07 -4.91 -16.86
N ASP A 96 -13.19 -5.67 -17.92
CA ASP A 96 -12.06 -6.03 -18.82
C ASP A 96 -11.57 -4.84 -19.66
N ASP A 97 -12.41 -3.82 -19.83
CA ASP A 97 -12.07 -2.58 -20.54
C ASP A 97 -11.43 -1.52 -19.62
N ILE A 98 -11.30 -1.79 -18.31
CA ILE A 98 -10.80 -0.85 -17.32
C ILE A 98 -9.45 -1.28 -16.79
N THR A 99 -8.43 -0.43 -16.96
CA THR A 99 -7.14 -0.56 -16.28
C THR A 99 -7.13 0.34 -15.05
N LEU A 100 -6.90 -0.24 -13.87
CA LEU A 100 -6.65 0.54 -12.66
C LEU A 100 -5.20 1.00 -12.61
N VAL A 101 -5.00 2.25 -12.26
CA VAL A 101 -3.68 2.84 -12.01
C VAL A 101 -3.67 3.44 -10.63
N TYR A 102 -2.65 3.16 -9.85
CA TYR A 102 -2.46 3.76 -8.53
C TYR A 102 -1.12 4.47 -8.44
N GLY A 103 -1.12 5.64 -7.83
CA GLY A 103 0.07 6.32 -7.35
C GLY A 103 -0.28 7.26 -6.21
N GLY A 104 0.64 7.44 -5.25
CA GLY A 104 0.31 8.22 -4.08
C GLY A 104 1.53 8.75 -3.34
N LEU A 105 1.30 9.86 -2.63
CA LEU A 105 2.22 10.47 -1.68
C LEU A 105 1.46 10.73 -0.37
N THR A 106 1.12 9.63 0.32
CA THR A 106 0.37 9.66 1.59
C THR A 106 1.15 8.99 2.72
N PRO A 107 0.81 9.29 3.98
CA PRO A 107 1.36 8.54 5.12
C PRO A 107 1.13 7.04 4.98
N VAL A 108 2.11 6.26 5.46
CA VAL A 108 2.15 4.80 5.33
C VAL A 108 0.84 4.08 5.72
N PRO A 109 0.17 4.41 6.84
CA PRO A 109 -1.06 3.72 7.22
C PRO A 109 -2.19 3.85 6.19
N PHE A 110 -2.34 5.04 5.60
CA PHE A 110 -3.38 5.27 4.58
C PHE A 110 -3.03 4.62 3.25
N THR A 111 -1.74 4.66 2.84
CA THR A 111 -1.27 3.97 1.64
C THR A 111 -1.52 2.46 1.74
N PHE A 112 -1.21 1.87 2.89
CA PHE A 112 -1.45 0.45 3.14
C PHE A 112 -2.95 0.12 3.14
N LEU A 113 -3.77 0.94 3.83
CA LEU A 113 -5.23 0.81 3.84
C LEU A 113 -5.81 0.85 2.42
N LEU A 114 -5.39 1.79 1.58
CA LEU A 114 -5.82 1.86 0.18
C LEU A 114 -5.46 0.58 -0.58
N GLY A 115 -4.29 0.00 -0.31
CA GLY A 115 -3.92 -1.31 -0.84
C GLY A 115 -4.91 -2.41 -0.45
N VAL A 116 -5.26 -2.48 0.84
CA VAL A 116 -6.23 -3.45 1.39
C VAL A 116 -7.62 -3.25 0.78
N LEU A 117 -8.07 -2.01 0.60
CA LEU A 117 -9.37 -1.70 0.02
C LEU A 117 -9.47 -2.08 -1.46
N LEU A 118 -8.34 -2.03 -2.18
CA LEU A 118 -8.27 -2.29 -3.62
C LEU A 118 -7.76 -3.70 -3.97
N ASP A 119 -7.69 -4.59 -2.99
CA ASP A 119 -7.23 -5.97 -3.12
C ASP A 119 -8.01 -6.75 -4.20
N ASP A 120 -9.34 -6.79 -4.08
CA ASP A 120 -10.25 -7.53 -4.97
C ASP A 120 -10.58 -6.81 -6.29
N GLU A 121 -10.01 -5.65 -6.56
CA GLU A 121 -10.39 -4.81 -7.68
C GLU A 121 -9.68 -5.16 -9.00
N GLY A 122 -8.96 -6.28 -9.05
CA GLY A 122 -8.23 -6.76 -10.21
C GLY A 122 -6.81 -6.18 -10.33
N PRO A 123 -6.13 -6.36 -11.47
CA PRO A 123 -4.77 -5.89 -11.66
C PRO A 123 -4.68 -4.36 -11.58
N VAL A 124 -3.69 -3.85 -10.84
CA VAL A 124 -3.40 -2.42 -10.72
C VAL A 124 -2.00 -2.14 -11.26
N VAL A 125 -1.88 -1.14 -12.13
CA VAL A 125 -0.60 -0.59 -12.56
C VAL A 125 -0.16 0.45 -11.55
N THR A 126 1.00 0.25 -10.92
CA THR A 126 1.51 1.15 -9.90
C THR A 126 2.51 2.14 -10.45
N TRP A 127 2.41 3.38 -9.97
CA TRP A 127 3.35 4.46 -10.20
C TRP A 127 3.88 4.95 -8.86
N ASP A 128 5.10 5.48 -8.84
CA ASP A 128 5.68 6.13 -7.68
C ASP A 128 6.36 7.44 -8.06
N TRP A 129 6.61 8.28 -7.07
CA TRP A 129 7.28 9.55 -7.27
C TRP A 129 8.79 9.36 -7.31
N ASP A 130 9.39 9.60 -8.46
CA ASP A 130 10.84 9.65 -8.62
C ASP A 130 11.37 10.97 -8.07
N ARG A 131 11.94 10.91 -6.87
CA ARG A 131 12.46 12.10 -6.18
C ARG A 131 13.69 12.70 -6.84
N THR A 132 14.43 11.89 -7.58
CA THR A 132 15.63 12.32 -8.30
C THR A 132 15.27 13.09 -9.55
N GLN A 133 14.22 12.66 -10.26
CA GLN A 133 13.77 13.28 -11.50
C GLN A 133 12.57 14.21 -11.30
N ASP A 134 12.06 14.33 -10.07
CA ASP A 134 10.90 15.15 -9.69
C ASP A 134 9.68 14.92 -10.57
N ARG A 135 9.36 13.63 -10.81
CA ARG A 135 8.24 13.20 -11.66
C ARG A 135 7.64 11.88 -11.24
N TRP A 136 6.40 11.66 -11.66
CA TRP A 136 5.80 10.32 -11.60
C TRP A 136 6.53 9.37 -12.57
N ARG A 137 6.78 8.16 -12.09
CA ARG A 137 7.39 7.07 -12.86
C ARG A 137 6.63 5.78 -12.62
N LYS A 138 6.38 5.04 -13.68
CA LYS A 138 5.80 3.71 -13.66
C LYS A 138 6.75 2.71 -13.02
N VAL A 139 6.19 1.77 -12.25
CA VAL A 139 6.94 0.69 -11.62
C VAL A 139 7.03 -0.47 -12.61
N ASP A 140 7.93 -0.37 -13.57
CA ASP A 140 8.11 -1.30 -14.69
C ASP A 140 9.57 -1.68 -14.97
N GLY A 141 10.47 -1.41 -14.02
CA GLY A 141 11.88 -1.81 -14.10
C GLY A 141 12.07 -3.32 -13.93
N GLU A 142 13.29 -3.77 -14.16
CA GLU A 142 13.67 -5.17 -13.99
C GLU A 142 13.83 -5.55 -12.51
N ASP A 143 13.56 -6.83 -12.19
CA ASP A 143 13.79 -7.40 -10.88
C ASP A 143 15.27 -7.73 -10.70
N ASP A 144 15.90 -7.13 -9.71
CA ASP A 144 17.31 -7.37 -9.37
C ASP A 144 17.54 -8.65 -8.54
N GLY A 145 16.50 -9.42 -8.28
CA GLY A 145 16.53 -10.66 -7.52
C GLY A 145 16.65 -10.48 -6.00
N LYS A 146 16.81 -9.25 -5.50
CA LYS A 146 16.95 -8.99 -4.06
C LYS A 146 15.60 -9.16 -3.33
N ARG A 147 15.68 -9.71 -2.12
CA ARG A 147 14.53 -10.08 -1.29
C ARG A 147 14.72 -9.58 0.14
N PHE A 148 13.69 -9.73 0.96
CA PHE A 148 13.83 -9.48 2.39
C PHE A 148 14.68 -10.57 3.04
N GLU A 149 15.65 -10.15 3.84
CA GLU A 149 16.26 -10.98 4.86
C GLU A 149 15.34 -10.99 6.07
N VAL A 150 14.89 -12.17 6.46
CA VAL A 150 13.96 -12.33 7.59
C VAL A 150 14.74 -12.68 8.84
N SER A 151 14.63 -11.85 9.88
CA SER A 151 15.18 -12.12 11.20
C SER A 151 14.03 -12.30 12.19
N TRP A 152 13.89 -13.52 12.72
CA TRP A 152 12.86 -13.88 13.67
C TRP A 152 13.42 -14.72 14.82
N ARG A 153 13.15 -14.29 16.05
CA ARG A 153 13.48 -15.05 17.27
C ARG A 153 12.21 -15.18 18.10
N PRO A 154 11.48 -16.30 17.97
CA PRO A 154 10.26 -16.50 18.75
C PRO A 154 10.58 -16.50 20.24
N PRO A 155 9.75 -15.88 21.08
CA PRO A 155 9.93 -15.92 22.52
C PRO A 155 9.62 -17.32 23.06
N SER A 156 10.23 -17.69 24.21
CA SER A 156 9.98 -18.97 24.87
C SER A 156 8.61 -19.05 25.57
N ARG A 157 7.94 -17.90 25.73
CA ARG A 157 6.59 -17.78 26.35
C ARG A 157 5.52 -17.63 25.28
N PRO A 158 4.26 -18.05 25.54
CA PRO A 158 3.14 -17.76 24.66
C PRO A 158 2.97 -16.26 24.42
N TYR A 159 2.63 -15.89 23.19
CA TYR A 159 2.40 -14.50 22.76
C TYR A 159 1.22 -14.45 21.79
N SER A 160 0.43 -13.40 21.88
CA SER A 160 -0.73 -13.17 20.99
C SER A 160 -0.56 -11.93 20.13
N GLU A 161 0.51 -11.16 20.38
CA GLU A 161 0.84 -9.96 19.64
C GLU A 161 2.30 -10.00 19.20
N ALA A 162 2.58 -9.51 18.00
CA ALA A 162 3.94 -9.43 17.45
C ALA A 162 4.10 -8.18 16.59
N VAL A 163 5.33 -7.72 16.44
CA VAL A 163 5.70 -6.63 15.53
C VAL A 163 6.32 -7.22 14.27
N ILE A 164 5.88 -6.78 13.08
CA ILE A 164 6.67 -6.91 11.85
C ILE A 164 7.23 -5.53 11.50
N ALA A 165 8.55 -5.43 11.42
CA ALA A 165 9.28 -4.24 11.02
C ALA A 165 9.87 -4.43 9.62
N ILE A 166 9.36 -3.68 8.63
CA ILE A 166 9.74 -3.78 7.21
C ILE A 166 10.63 -2.59 6.83
N SER A 167 11.90 -2.86 6.54
CA SER A 167 12.89 -1.85 6.14
C SER A 167 13.26 -2.03 4.67
N ALA A 168 12.57 -1.36 3.76
CA ALA A 168 12.85 -1.39 2.32
C ALA A 168 13.53 -0.10 1.80
N SER A 169 13.37 1.04 2.48
CA SER A 169 14.00 2.32 2.10
C SER A 169 14.95 2.85 3.15
N TYR A 170 14.55 2.82 4.42
CA TYR A 170 15.32 3.29 5.57
C TYR A 170 15.37 2.22 6.67
N PRO A 171 16.44 2.18 7.48
CA PRO A 171 16.50 1.29 8.63
C PRO A 171 15.50 1.71 9.71
N ILE A 172 14.84 0.74 10.29
CA ILE A 172 14.03 0.91 11.50
C ILE A 172 14.91 0.56 12.69
N LEU A 173 15.09 1.50 13.62
CA LEU A 173 16.00 1.33 14.76
C LEU A 173 15.35 0.51 15.87
N ASP A 174 16.11 -0.45 16.42
CA ASP A 174 15.62 -1.33 17.49
C ASP A 174 15.19 -0.57 18.75
N GLU A 175 15.95 0.47 19.13
CA GLU A 175 15.63 1.33 20.27
C GLU A 175 14.23 1.97 20.15
N LYS A 176 13.83 2.34 18.93
CA LYS A 176 12.50 2.92 18.68
C LYS A 176 11.40 1.88 18.75
N LEU A 177 11.68 0.65 18.31
CA LEU A 177 10.73 -0.46 18.40
C LEU A 177 10.56 -0.89 19.86
N GLU A 178 11.64 -1.10 20.59
CA GLU A 178 11.61 -1.49 22.01
C GLU A 178 10.86 -0.47 22.88
N ARG A 179 11.08 0.83 22.60
CA ARG A 179 10.38 1.90 23.30
C ARG A 179 8.89 1.96 22.99
N ALA A 180 8.52 1.70 21.73
CA ALA A 180 7.12 1.79 21.30
C ALA A 180 6.32 0.50 21.58
N PHE A 181 6.99 -0.66 21.58
CA PHE A 181 6.39 -1.98 21.74
C PHE A 181 7.17 -2.82 22.77
N PRO A 182 7.27 -2.38 24.02
CA PRO A 182 8.12 -3.01 25.01
C PRO A 182 7.73 -4.47 25.26
N GLY A 183 8.70 -5.37 25.10
CA GLY A 183 8.53 -6.80 25.36
C GLY A 183 7.72 -7.57 24.33
N LEU A 184 7.26 -6.95 23.24
CA LEU A 184 6.66 -7.67 22.12
C LEU A 184 7.76 -8.33 21.26
N PRO A 185 7.53 -9.54 20.74
CA PRO A 185 8.44 -10.17 19.79
C PRO A 185 8.45 -9.39 18.47
N VAL A 186 9.65 -9.20 17.92
CA VAL A 186 9.85 -8.44 16.68
C VAL A 186 10.40 -9.34 15.58
N MET A 187 9.67 -9.43 14.49
CA MET A 187 10.12 -10.00 13.22
C MET A 187 10.59 -8.86 12.31
N ARG A 188 11.78 -8.98 11.76
CA ARG A 188 12.35 -7.99 10.85
C ARG A 188 12.38 -8.52 9.43
N LEU A 189 11.95 -7.69 8.48
CA LEU A 189 12.06 -7.91 7.06
C LEU A 189 12.93 -6.77 6.48
N ASP A 190 14.22 -7.01 6.37
CA ASP A 190 15.19 -6.03 5.91
C ASP A 190 15.56 -6.28 4.44
N LEU A 191 15.26 -5.34 3.54
CA LEU A 191 15.58 -5.49 2.12
C LEU A 191 17.08 -5.36 1.90
N GLU A 192 17.68 -6.37 1.26
CA GLU A 192 19.06 -6.32 0.83
C GLU A 192 19.29 -5.15 -0.15
N GLY A 193 20.28 -4.31 0.14
CA GLY A 193 20.57 -3.13 -0.67
C GLY A 193 19.44 -2.10 -0.67
N ARG A 194 18.70 -1.99 0.47
CA ARG A 194 17.62 -0.99 0.64
C ARG A 194 18.07 0.42 0.26
N GLY A 195 17.16 1.18 -0.31
CA GLY A 195 17.40 2.55 -0.73
C GLY A 195 16.18 3.16 -1.39
N GLN A 196 16.28 4.44 -1.77
CA GLN A 196 15.16 5.17 -2.37
C GLN A 196 14.75 4.62 -3.75
N ASP A 197 15.69 3.99 -4.48
CA ASP A 197 15.48 3.50 -5.85
C ASP A 197 15.44 1.98 -5.97
N SER A 198 15.31 1.25 -4.87
CA SER A 198 15.32 -0.22 -4.86
C SER A 198 13.98 -0.88 -5.21
N HIS A 199 12.97 -0.11 -5.63
CA HIS A 199 11.57 -0.55 -5.71
C HIS A 199 10.92 -0.48 -7.10
N TRP A 200 11.65 -0.10 -8.14
CA TRP A 200 11.07 0.21 -9.45
C TRP A 200 10.58 -0.99 -10.27
N SER A 201 10.71 -2.22 -9.76
CA SER A 201 10.22 -3.43 -10.42
C SER A 201 8.92 -3.94 -9.82
N LYS A 202 7.91 -4.14 -10.68
CA LYS A 202 6.62 -4.75 -10.32
C LYS A 202 6.82 -6.19 -9.79
N ASP A 203 7.68 -6.97 -10.44
CA ASP A 203 7.89 -8.37 -10.08
C ASP A 203 8.62 -8.48 -8.75
N LYS A 204 9.61 -7.62 -8.50
CA LYS A 204 10.25 -7.48 -7.20
C LYS A 204 9.25 -7.11 -6.10
N GLN A 205 8.42 -6.08 -6.32
CA GLN A 205 7.41 -5.68 -5.34
C GLN A 205 6.41 -6.81 -5.06
N SER A 206 5.99 -7.56 -6.08
CA SER A 206 5.12 -8.73 -5.93
C SER A 206 5.78 -9.83 -5.09
N ALA A 207 7.06 -10.12 -5.33
CA ALA A 207 7.82 -11.10 -4.56
C ALA A 207 7.99 -10.67 -3.08
N LEU A 208 8.33 -9.40 -2.83
CA LEU A 208 8.44 -8.84 -1.49
C LEU A 208 7.10 -8.88 -0.73
N ALA A 209 6.00 -8.55 -1.42
CA ALA A 209 4.67 -8.62 -0.81
C ALA A 209 4.24 -10.07 -0.53
N THR A 210 4.68 -11.04 -1.32
CA THR A 210 4.48 -12.47 -1.04
C THR A 210 5.27 -12.91 0.19
N GLN A 211 6.56 -12.54 0.30
CA GLN A 211 7.34 -12.82 1.51
C GLN A 211 6.69 -12.25 2.78
N PHE A 212 6.20 -11.01 2.72
CA PHE A 212 5.46 -10.40 3.83
C PHE A 212 4.22 -11.23 4.22
N LEU A 213 3.41 -11.65 3.23
CA LEU A 213 2.22 -12.47 3.47
C LEU A 213 2.58 -13.81 4.12
N ASP A 214 3.64 -14.47 3.63
CA ASP A 214 4.07 -15.77 4.15
C ASP A 214 4.50 -15.67 5.62
N GLU A 215 5.22 -14.60 5.99
CA GLU A 215 5.61 -14.36 7.37
C GLU A 215 4.42 -13.95 8.27
N ALA A 216 3.46 -13.20 7.75
CA ALA A 216 2.25 -12.87 8.48
C ALA A 216 1.39 -14.14 8.75
N LYS A 217 1.27 -15.05 7.77
CA LYS A 217 0.62 -16.37 7.93
C LYS A 217 1.36 -17.25 8.92
N ARG A 218 2.68 -17.23 8.91
CA ARG A 218 3.48 -17.95 9.90
C ARG A 218 3.16 -17.50 11.32
N LEU A 219 3.12 -16.18 11.56
CA LEU A 219 2.76 -15.64 12.86
C LEU A 219 1.33 -15.98 13.28
N GLU A 220 0.38 -16.02 12.32
CA GLU A 220 -0.98 -16.50 12.59
C GLU A 220 -0.95 -17.96 13.06
N GLY A 221 -0.20 -18.82 12.36
CA GLY A 221 0.02 -20.22 12.75
C GLY A 221 0.69 -20.38 14.12
N ASP A 222 1.54 -19.47 14.54
CA ASP A 222 2.16 -19.39 15.87
C ASP A 222 1.19 -18.86 16.95
N GLY A 223 -0.05 -18.48 16.58
CA GLY A 223 -1.11 -18.04 17.50
C GLY A 223 -1.20 -16.52 17.69
N VAL A 224 -0.48 -15.72 16.92
CA VAL A 224 -0.61 -14.26 16.94
C VAL A 224 -2.00 -13.85 16.49
N LYS A 225 -2.62 -12.92 17.22
CA LYS A 225 -3.95 -12.35 16.92
C LYS A 225 -3.86 -10.89 16.47
N THR A 226 -2.88 -10.16 16.99
CA THR A 226 -2.65 -8.77 16.62
C THR A 226 -1.24 -8.59 16.06
N LEU A 227 -1.16 -7.97 14.90
CA LEU A 227 0.08 -7.69 14.19
C LEU A 227 0.33 -6.18 14.15
N HIS A 228 1.42 -5.74 14.77
CA HIS A 228 1.86 -4.34 14.73
C HIS A 228 2.79 -4.16 13.54
N LEU A 229 2.37 -3.40 12.52
CA LEU A 229 3.14 -3.17 11.31
C LEU A 229 3.85 -1.82 11.35
N ILE A 230 5.18 -1.87 11.27
CA ILE A 230 6.05 -0.71 11.12
C ILE A 230 6.73 -0.82 9.76
N VAL A 231 6.46 0.12 8.87
CA VAL A 231 6.91 0.03 7.48
C VAL A 231 7.70 1.28 7.08
N ALA A 232 8.92 1.07 6.64
CA ALA A 232 9.78 2.08 6.02
C ALA A 232 10.05 1.67 4.57
N ALA A 233 9.14 2.02 3.66
CA ALA A 233 9.17 1.63 2.26
C ALA A 233 8.65 2.76 1.34
N PRO A 234 8.96 2.73 0.03
CA PRO A 234 8.33 3.59 -0.97
C PRO A 234 6.82 3.34 -1.04
N ASN A 235 6.05 4.37 -1.42
CA ASN A 235 4.58 4.31 -1.38
C ASN A 235 4.01 3.19 -2.27
N SER A 236 4.54 2.97 -3.46
CA SER A 236 4.10 1.87 -4.33
C SER A 236 4.27 0.50 -3.69
N LEU A 237 5.38 0.27 -2.98
CA LEU A 237 5.61 -0.99 -2.26
C LEU A 237 4.65 -1.11 -1.06
N VAL A 238 4.45 -0.05 -0.27
CA VAL A 238 3.48 -0.04 0.83
C VAL A 238 2.08 -0.39 0.35
N PHE A 239 1.67 0.18 -0.78
CA PHE A 239 0.40 -0.13 -1.42
C PHE A 239 0.29 -1.62 -1.82
N ASN A 240 1.34 -2.17 -2.45
CA ASN A 240 1.35 -3.57 -2.86
C ASN A 240 1.43 -4.56 -1.67
N LEU A 241 2.08 -4.18 -0.57
CA LEU A 241 2.00 -4.93 0.70
C LEU A 241 0.55 -4.98 1.21
N GLY A 242 -0.15 -3.83 1.19
CA GLY A 242 -1.56 -3.74 1.56
C GLY A 242 -2.46 -4.59 0.66
N ARG A 243 -2.25 -4.57 -0.65
CA ARG A 243 -2.98 -5.41 -1.61
C ARG A 243 -2.79 -6.92 -1.40
N ARG A 244 -1.66 -7.30 -0.83
CA ARG A 244 -1.36 -8.72 -0.56
C ARG A 244 -1.79 -9.17 0.82
N TYR A 245 -2.21 -8.24 1.69
CA TYR A 245 -2.67 -8.54 3.03
C TYR A 245 -4.02 -9.27 3.00
N ASP A 246 -3.99 -10.58 3.30
CA ASP A 246 -5.15 -11.48 3.26
C ASP A 246 -5.90 -11.45 4.60
N ARG A 247 -6.88 -10.55 4.72
CA ARG A 247 -7.66 -10.29 5.95
C ARG A 247 -8.31 -11.52 6.60
N GLY A 248 -8.49 -12.60 5.85
CA GLY A 248 -9.11 -13.83 6.35
C GLY A 248 -8.13 -14.85 6.93
N ASN A 249 -6.84 -14.74 6.58
CA ASN A 249 -5.83 -15.76 6.84
C ASN A 249 -4.56 -15.22 7.50
N VAL A 250 -4.60 -14.00 8.03
CA VAL A 250 -3.49 -13.36 8.76
C VAL A 250 -4.03 -12.64 10.00
N PRO A 251 -3.19 -12.40 11.04
CA PRO A 251 -3.61 -11.67 12.23
C PRO A 251 -4.13 -10.27 11.89
N GLN A 252 -5.07 -9.74 12.67
CA GLN A 252 -5.53 -8.37 12.51
C GLN A 252 -4.36 -7.39 12.66
N ALA A 253 -4.11 -6.58 11.62
CA ALA A 253 -2.99 -5.67 11.63
C ALA A 253 -3.36 -4.24 12.02
N ILE A 254 -2.43 -3.58 12.72
CA ILE A 254 -2.41 -2.15 13.01
C ILE A 254 -1.17 -1.58 12.32
N VAL A 255 -1.36 -0.70 11.34
CA VAL A 255 -0.27 -0.06 10.59
C VAL A 255 0.02 1.29 11.22
N TYR A 256 1.24 1.47 11.73
CA TYR A 256 1.61 2.64 12.52
C TYR A 256 2.21 3.77 11.70
N GLN A 257 1.87 5.00 12.10
CA GLN A 257 2.46 6.22 11.56
C GLN A 257 3.76 6.56 12.29
N TYR A 258 4.84 6.64 11.52
CA TYR A 258 6.08 7.21 12.03
C TYR A 258 6.01 8.74 12.04
N GLN A 259 6.33 9.35 13.19
CA GLN A 259 6.48 10.80 13.31
C GLN A 259 7.87 11.14 13.84
N ARG A 260 8.65 11.86 13.00
CA ARG A 260 9.96 12.34 13.41
C ARG A 260 9.82 13.35 14.54
N ASN A 261 10.69 13.27 15.55
CA ASN A 261 10.70 14.16 16.72
C ASN A 261 9.40 14.14 17.55
N SER A 262 8.65 13.05 17.48
CA SER A 262 7.49 12.81 18.34
C SER A 262 7.83 11.82 19.45
N ASP A 263 7.22 11.99 20.59
CA ASP A 263 7.23 11.03 21.68
C ASP A 263 5.77 10.74 22.08
N PRO A 264 5.27 9.53 21.80
CA PRO A 264 5.95 8.39 21.18
C PRO A 264 6.25 8.58 19.69
N THR A 265 7.26 7.86 19.19
CA THR A 265 7.69 7.89 17.77
C THR A 265 6.60 7.39 16.82
N TYR A 266 5.74 6.51 17.31
CA TYR A 266 4.58 5.95 16.60
C TYR A 266 3.30 6.31 17.37
N PRO A 267 2.80 7.56 17.26
CA PRO A 267 1.75 8.08 18.13
C PRO A 267 0.37 7.46 17.88
N TRP A 268 0.15 6.92 16.70
CA TRP A 268 -1.10 6.27 16.31
C TRP A 268 -0.88 5.28 15.15
N GLY A 269 -1.85 4.39 14.96
CA GLY A 269 -1.91 3.47 13.84
C GLY A 269 -3.33 3.30 13.31
N VAL A 270 -3.45 2.79 12.10
CA VAL A 270 -4.70 2.36 11.49
C VAL A 270 -4.89 0.87 11.72
N LYS A 271 -5.89 0.51 12.52
CA LYS A 271 -6.38 -0.87 12.66
C LYS A 271 -7.15 -1.21 11.40
N LEU A 272 -6.69 -2.22 10.67
CA LEU A 272 -7.26 -2.59 9.39
C LEU A 272 -8.62 -3.28 9.54
N PRO A 273 -9.52 -3.16 8.54
CA PRO A 273 -10.78 -3.88 8.54
C PRO A 273 -10.54 -5.39 8.46
N ILE A 274 -11.40 -6.17 9.13
CA ILE A 274 -11.43 -7.64 9.08
C ILE A 274 -12.79 -8.13 8.54
N PRO A 275 -12.92 -9.41 8.19
CA PRO A 275 -14.23 -9.98 7.87
C PRO A 275 -15.23 -9.74 9.00
N GLY A 276 -16.36 -9.10 8.70
CA GLY A 276 -17.39 -8.72 9.68
C GLY A 276 -17.25 -7.29 10.26
N GLU A 277 -16.06 -6.68 10.22
CA GLU A 277 -15.81 -5.28 10.58
C GLU A 277 -15.25 -4.53 9.37
N ALA A 278 -16.13 -3.98 8.54
CA ALA A 278 -15.75 -3.38 7.26
C ALA A 278 -15.00 -2.03 7.40
N THR A 279 -14.94 -1.44 8.61
CA THR A 279 -14.38 -0.10 8.83
C THR A 279 -13.02 -0.17 9.47
N ALA A 280 -12.05 0.58 8.93
CA ALA A 280 -10.78 0.84 9.59
C ALA A 280 -10.96 1.84 10.73
N THR A 281 -10.17 1.71 11.80
CA THR A 281 -10.23 2.59 12.98
C THR A 281 -8.85 3.06 13.40
N ILE A 282 -8.79 4.16 14.14
CA ILE A 282 -7.53 4.67 14.69
C ILE A 282 -7.27 4.09 16.07
N VAL A 283 -6.05 3.66 16.29
CA VAL A 283 -5.52 3.21 17.60
C VAL A 283 -4.41 4.18 18.00
N LYS A 284 -4.53 4.77 19.19
CA LYS A 284 -3.49 5.63 19.78
C LYS A 284 -2.48 4.79 20.56
N ALA A 285 -1.22 5.24 20.62
CA ALA A 285 -0.13 4.49 21.25
C ALA A 285 -0.41 4.12 22.71
N ASP A 286 -1.03 5.03 23.48
CA ASP A 286 -1.35 4.81 24.91
C ASP A 286 -2.43 3.75 25.16
N THR A 287 -3.19 3.38 24.11
CA THR A 287 -4.25 2.35 24.16
C THR A 287 -3.79 1.00 23.60
N ALA A 288 -2.67 0.97 22.89
CA ALA A 288 -2.20 -0.23 22.18
C ALA A 288 -1.49 -1.25 23.09
N ILE A 289 -1.01 -0.83 24.25
CA ILE A 289 -0.19 -1.67 25.15
C ILE A 289 -0.79 -1.66 26.54
N ALA A 290 -1.94 -2.30 26.74
CA ALA A 290 -2.33 -2.74 28.07
C ALA A 290 -1.39 -3.90 28.45
N PRO A 291 -0.62 -3.81 29.56
CA PRO A 291 0.17 -4.94 30.01
C PRO A 291 -0.78 -6.12 30.24
N CYS A 292 -0.48 -7.25 29.59
CA CYS A 292 -1.17 -8.50 29.84
C CYS A 292 -1.13 -8.73 31.35
N ALA A 293 -2.29 -8.60 32.01
CA ALA A 293 -2.41 -8.84 33.43
C ALA A 293 -1.90 -10.25 33.70
N THR A 294 -0.79 -10.34 34.39
CA THR A 294 -0.29 -11.58 34.97
C THR A 294 -1.42 -12.18 35.79
N ALA A 295 -2.10 -13.20 35.28
CA ALA A 295 -2.96 -14.04 36.07
C ALA A 295 -2.08 -14.75 37.08
N ASN A 296 -1.94 -14.16 38.27
CA ASN A 296 -1.51 -14.88 39.44
C ASN A 296 -2.60 -15.90 39.79
N ARG A 297 -2.33 -17.14 39.55
CA ARG A 297 -2.77 -18.26 40.41
C ARG A 297 -1.79 -19.41 40.29
#